data_852428c86f0250c1c7d3dc0ccebe073d
#
_entry.id   852428c86f0250c1c7d3dc0ccebe073d
#
_cell.length_a   1.000
_cell.length_b   1.000
_cell.length_c   1.000
_cell.angle_alpha   90.00
_cell.angle_beta   90.00
_cell.angle_gamma   90.00
#
_symmetry.space_group_name_H-M   'P 1'
#
loop_
_entity.id
_entity.type
_entity.pdbx_description
1 polymer ?
#
loop_
_entity_poly.entity_id
_entity_poly.type
_entity_poly.pdbx_seq_one_letter_code
_entity_poly.pdbx_strand_id
1 'polypeptide(L)'
;MSNKPAQNDTLKARLSRSREIHISVTGRKSGRTISIPVWFVFEDDKLYLLPVQGSDTQWYKNVLKNQSIHIKGGGTEADFKPIPITEEKNVSSVVEKFRAKYGASDVKKYYSMFDVAVLAQMQ
;
A
#
# COMPACT_ATOMS: atom_id res chain seq x y z
N MET A 1 -27.31 8.20 18.21
CA MET A 1 -26.72 7.88 17.82
C MET A 1 -25.69 7.82 17.61
N SER A 2 -25.36 7.67 17.79
CA SER A 2 -24.35 7.77 17.55
C SER A 2 -23.89 7.30 16.66
N ASN A 3 -23.94 7.30 16.18
CA ASN A 3 -23.34 6.90 15.33
C ASN A 3 -22.26 7.51 14.99
N LYS A 4 -21.81 7.62 15.58
CA LYS A 4 -20.58 8.11 15.14
C LYS A 4 -19.98 7.28 14.04
N PRO A 5 -19.21 7.89 13.13
CA PRO A 5 -18.66 7.11 12.01
C PRO A 5 -17.75 6.02 12.53
N ALA A 6 -17.74 4.90 11.84
CA ALA A 6 -16.82 3.84 12.15
C ALA A 6 -15.39 4.33 11.97
N GLN A 7 -14.46 3.69 12.65
CA GLN A 7 -13.05 4.04 12.49
C GLN A 7 -12.58 3.91 11.06
N ASN A 8 -13.15 2.98 10.30
CA ASN A 8 -12.86 2.83 8.88
C ASN A 8 -13.09 4.10 8.11
N ASP A 9 -14.21 4.77 8.37
CA ASP A 9 -14.56 5.98 7.65
C ASP A 9 -13.58 7.10 7.96
N THR A 10 -13.14 7.19 9.22
CA THR A 10 -12.17 8.20 9.61
C THR A 10 -10.83 7.93 8.96
N LEU A 11 -10.40 6.69 8.97
CA LEU A 11 -9.15 6.28 8.35
C LEU A 11 -9.19 6.56 6.85
N LYS A 12 -10.28 6.17 6.20
CA LYS A 12 -10.48 6.40 4.77
C LYS A 12 -10.41 7.88 4.43
N ALA A 13 -11.10 8.71 5.20
CA ALA A 13 -11.13 10.15 4.95
C ALA A 13 -9.72 10.75 5.06
N ARG A 14 -8.97 10.34 6.07
CA ARG A 14 -7.63 10.85 6.28
C ARG A 14 -6.67 10.38 5.21
N LEU A 15 -6.71 9.10 4.88
CA LEU A 15 -5.85 8.53 3.84
C LEU A 15 -6.15 9.09 2.47
N SER A 16 -7.44 9.32 2.18
CA SER A 16 -7.84 9.85 0.86
C SER A 16 -7.23 11.20 0.54
N ARG A 17 -6.88 11.96 1.57
CA ARG A 17 -6.27 13.28 1.38
C ARG A 17 -4.76 13.26 1.37
N SER A 18 -4.17 12.11 1.58
CA SER A 18 -2.71 11.98 1.64
C SER A 18 -2.16 11.55 0.30
N ARG A 19 -0.99 12.07 -0.06
CA ARG A 19 -0.29 11.62 -1.26
C ARG A 19 0.67 10.49 -0.94
N GLU A 20 1.07 10.38 0.31
CA GLU A 20 2.11 9.45 0.73
C GLU A 20 1.83 8.95 2.13
N ILE A 21 2.14 7.71 2.36
CA ILE A 21 2.04 7.09 3.68
C ILE A 21 3.36 6.43 3.99
N HIS A 22 3.52 6.04 5.26
CA HIS A 22 4.67 5.25 5.68
C HIS A 22 4.20 3.83 5.97
N ILE A 23 4.92 2.87 5.45
CA ILE A 23 4.68 1.47 5.81
C ILE A 23 5.86 1.00 6.65
N SER A 24 5.57 0.17 7.64
CA SER A 24 6.59 -0.47 8.45
C SER A 24 6.48 -1.96 8.26
N VAL A 25 7.58 -2.57 7.89
CA VAL A 25 7.65 -4.01 7.62
C VAL A 25 8.81 -4.61 8.40
N THR A 26 8.77 -5.91 8.60
CA THR A 26 9.83 -6.62 9.31
C THR A 26 10.85 -7.13 8.29
N GLY A 27 12.11 -6.77 8.47
CA GLY A 27 13.18 -7.22 7.59
C GLY A 27 13.31 -8.73 7.63
N ARG A 28 13.31 -9.36 6.46
CA ARG A 28 13.32 -10.82 6.38
C ARG A 28 14.62 -11.45 6.86
N LYS A 29 15.68 -10.68 6.88
CA LYS A 29 16.99 -11.17 7.34
C LYS A 29 17.35 -10.64 8.72
N SER A 30 17.10 -9.37 8.98
CA SER A 30 17.50 -8.73 10.23
C SER A 30 16.49 -8.85 11.35
N GLY A 31 15.21 -9.04 11.00
CA GLY A 31 14.13 -9.01 11.98
C GLY A 31 13.81 -7.60 12.48
N ARG A 32 14.46 -6.59 11.93
CA ARG A 32 14.25 -5.20 12.35
C ARG A 32 13.05 -4.61 11.66
N THR A 33 12.43 -3.64 12.31
CA THR A 33 11.35 -2.87 11.70
C THR A 33 11.94 -1.85 10.75
N ILE A 34 11.47 -1.87 9.51
CA ILE A 34 11.92 -0.95 8.47
C ILE A 34 10.72 -0.10 8.05
N SER A 35 10.87 1.22 8.16
CA SER A 35 9.80 2.15 7.81
C SER A 35 10.20 2.93 6.57
N ILE A 36 9.30 2.96 5.57
CA ILE A 36 9.58 3.65 4.31
C ILE A 36 8.34 4.40 3.83
N PRO A 37 8.53 5.56 3.15
CA PRO A 37 7.42 6.25 2.54
C PRO A 37 7.05 5.58 1.22
N VAL A 38 5.76 5.49 0.95
CA VAL A 38 5.27 4.88 -0.31
C VAL A 38 4.04 5.64 -0.80
N TRP A 39 3.79 5.53 -2.10
CA TRP A 39 2.54 5.96 -2.69
C TRP A 39 1.51 4.85 -2.53
N PHE A 40 0.24 5.22 -2.55
CA PHE A 40 -0.84 4.27 -2.33
C PHE A 40 -2.13 4.75 -3.00
N VAL A 41 -3.07 3.84 -3.16
CA VAL A 41 -4.43 4.17 -3.57
C VAL A 41 -5.38 3.52 -2.58
N PHE A 42 -6.34 4.29 -2.08
CA PHE A 42 -7.38 3.79 -1.19
C PHE A 42 -8.72 3.92 -1.91
N GLU A 43 -9.34 2.77 -2.21
CA GLU A 43 -10.57 2.74 -2.98
C GLU A 43 -11.44 1.59 -2.52
N ASP A 44 -12.72 1.86 -2.28
CA ASP A 44 -13.67 0.81 -1.86
C ASP A 44 -13.20 0.06 -0.62
N ASP A 45 -12.70 0.79 0.35
CA ASP A 45 -12.18 0.26 1.61
C ASP A 45 -10.99 -0.68 1.44
N LYS A 46 -10.32 -0.58 0.29
CA LYS A 46 -9.12 -1.37 0.01
C LYS A 46 -7.95 -0.44 -0.22
N LEU A 47 -6.84 -0.76 0.41
CA LEU A 47 -5.63 0.02 0.24
C LEU A 47 -4.67 -0.76 -0.64
N TYR A 48 -4.27 -0.14 -1.76
CA TYR A 48 -3.36 -0.78 -2.72
C TYR A 48 -1.99 -0.17 -2.65
N LEU A 49 -0.98 -1.03 -2.74
CA LEU A 49 0.42 -0.64 -2.80
C LEU A 49 1.02 -1.19 -4.08
N LEU A 50 1.97 -0.45 -4.63
CA LEU A 50 2.62 -0.86 -5.86
C LEU A 50 4.13 -0.81 -5.63
N PRO A 51 4.80 -1.97 -5.60
CA PRO A 51 6.25 -1.98 -5.40
C PRO A 51 6.97 -1.32 -6.57
N VAL A 52 7.90 -0.42 -6.29
CA VAL A 52 8.54 0.39 -7.35
C VAL A 52 9.40 -0.44 -8.31
N GLN A 53 9.96 -1.53 -7.84
CA GLN A 53 10.73 -2.44 -8.67
C GLN A 53 10.03 -3.80 -8.79
N GLY A 54 8.70 -3.77 -8.71
CA GLY A 54 7.92 -4.99 -8.79
C GLY A 54 8.34 -6.01 -7.76
N SER A 55 8.43 -7.24 -8.17
CA SER A 55 8.79 -8.35 -7.27
C SER A 55 10.22 -8.27 -6.73
N ASP A 56 11.05 -7.38 -7.27
CA ASP A 56 12.41 -7.17 -6.75
C ASP A 56 12.48 -6.13 -5.64
N THR A 57 11.37 -5.47 -5.34
CA THR A 57 11.33 -4.45 -4.29
C THR A 57 11.60 -5.07 -2.92
N GLN A 58 12.48 -4.46 -2.14
CA GLN A 58 12.88 -5.02 -0.85
C GLN A 58 11.71 -5.17 0.12
N TRP A 59 10.87 -4.11 0.26
CA TRP A 59 9.77 -4.23 1.20
C TRP A 59 8.76 -5.31 0.76
N TYR A 60 8.61 -5.52 -0.54
CA TYR A 60 7.73 -6.57 -1.04
C TYR A 60 8.24 -7.95 -0.62
N LYS A 61 9.54 -8.18 -0.79
CA LYS A 61 10.15 -9.44 -0.36
C LYS A 61 10.01 -9.64 1.14
N ASN A 62 10.13 -8.55 1.90
CA ASN A 62 9.98 -8.62 3.36
C ASN A 62 8.56 -9.05 3.76
N VAL A 63 7.53 -8.49 3.10
CA VAL A 63 6.15 -8.85 3.47
C VAL A 63 5.77 -10.25 3.02
N LEU A 64 6.43 -10.80 2.01
CA LEU A 64 6.20 -12.20 1.64
C LEU A 64 6.65 -13.13 2.75
N LYS A 65 7.72 -12.76 3.44
CA LYS A 65 8.25 -13.54 4.54
C LYS A 65 7.49 -13.31 5.84
N ASN A 66 7.27 -12.05 6.18
CA ASN A 66 6.59 -11.65 7.40
C ASN A 66 5.34 -10.88 6.99
N GLN A 67 4.21 -11.57 6.96
CA GLN A 67 2.98 -11.08 6.36
C GLN A 67 2.23 -10.11 7.27
N SER A 68 2.84 -8.96 7.52
CA SER A 68 2.24 -7.92 8.35
C SER A 68 2.80 -6.58 7.89
N ILE A 69 1.93 -5.59 7.78
CA ILE A 69 2.31 -4.22 7.43
C ILE A 69 1.63 -3.28 8.40
N HIS A 70 2.41 -2.39 8.99
CA HIS A 70 1.86 -1.30 9.78
C HIS A 70 1.85 -0.06 8.90
N ILE A 71 0.71 0.59 8.76
CA ILE A 71 0.55 1.74 7.88
C ILE A 71 0.24 2.97 8.70
N LYS A 72 0.98 4.05 8.44
CA LYS A 72 0.81 5.32 9.12
C LYS A 72 0.70 6.44 8.10
N GLY A 73 -0.35 7.24 8.20
CA GLY A 73 -0.56 8.36 7.30
C GLY A 73 -1.76 9.17 7.70
N GLY A 74 -1.78 10.45 7.31
CA GLY A 74 -2.89 11.32 7.60
C GLY A 74 -3.20 11.48 9.08
N GLY A 75 -2.19 11.29 9.95
CA GLY A 75 -2.39 11.38 11.39
C GLY A 75 -3.04 10.15 11.99
N THR A 76 -3.09 9.05 11.28
CA THR A 76 -3.69 7.82 11.76
C THR A 76 -2.78 6.64 11.43
N GLU A 77 -2.98 5.51 12.09
CA GLU A 77 -2.18 4.31 11.82
C GLU A 77 -2.96 3.06 12.17
N ALA A 78 -2.62 1.97 11.51
CA ALA A 78 -3.29 0.69 11.72
C ALA A 78 -2.45 -0.45 11.14
N ASP A 79 -2.74 -1.66 11.59
CA ASP A 79 -2.09 -2.86 11.08
C ASP A 79 -2.93 -3.46 9.96
N PHE A 80 -2.24 -3.91 8.92
CA PHE A 80 -2.88 -4.48 7.75
C PHE A 80 -2.23 -5.82 7.42
N LYS A 81 -3.01 -6.68 6.76
CA LYS A 81 -2.49 -7.94 6.24
C LYS A 81 -2.19 -7.74 4.75
N PRO A 82 -0.95 -7.96 4.32
CA PRO A 82 -0.61 -7.82 2.90
C PRO A 82 -1.07 -9.05 2.13
N ILE A 83 -1.75 -8.81 1.02
CA ILE A 83 -2.19 -9.86 0.11
C ILE A 83 -1.54 -9.58 -1.23
N PRO A 84 -0.57 -10.40 -1.65
CA PRO A 84 0.09 -10.18 -2.94
C PRO A 84 -0.90 -10.36 -4.09
N ILE A 85 -0.77 -9.48 -5.07
CA ILE A 85 -1.55 -9.55 -6.31
C ILE A 85 -0.55 -9.85 -7.41
N THR A 86 -0.69 -11.02 -8.04
CA THR A 86 0.27 -11.49 -9.04
C THR A 86 -0.35 -11.77 -10.39
N GLU A 87 -1.68 -11.80 -10.46
CA GLU A 87 -2.36 -12.03 -11.74
C GLU A 87 -2.27 -10.76 -12.59
N GLU A 88 -1.86 -10.91 -13.82
CA GLU A 88 -1.58 -9.79 -14.71
C GLU A 88 -2.73 -8.80 -14.81
N LYS A 89 -3.93 -9.28 -14.97
CA LYS A 89 -5.13 -8.44 -15.05
C LYS A 89 -5.31 -7.57 -13.83
N ASN A 90 -5.14 -8.19 -12.67
CA ASN A 90 -5.34 -7.50 -11.40
C ASN A 90 -4.23 -6.50 -11.13
N VAL A 91 -3.00 -6.86 -11.49
CA VAL A 91 -1.87 -5.93 -11.36
C VAL A 91 -2.11 -4.71 -12.26
N SER A 92 -2.53 -4.94 -13.49
CA SER A 92 -2.82 -3.85 -14.42
C SER A 92 -3.90 -2.91 -13.88
N SER A 93 -4.90 -3.47 -13.24
CA SER A 93 -5.97 -2.67 -12.64
C SER A 93 -5.41 -1.74 -11.56
N VAL A 94 -4.52 -2.26 -10.71
CA VAL A 94 -3.90 -1.46 -9.67
C VAL A 94 -3.03 -0.36 -10.28
N VAL A 95 -2.26 -0.70 -11.31
CA VAL A 95 -1.41 0.28 -11.99
C VAL A 95 -2.25 1.44 -12.54
N GLU A 96 -3.41 1.13 -13.12
CA GLU A 96 -4.29 2.17 -13.65
C GLU A 96 -4.83 3.07 -12.53
N LYS A 97 -5.09 2.52 -11.36
CA LYS A 97 -5.51 3.31 -10.21
C LYS A 97 -4.41 4.29 -9.80
N PHE A 98 -3.17 3.85 -9.84
CA PHE A 98 -2.04 4.72 -9.51
C PHE A 98 -1.87 5.81 -10.57
N ARG A 99 -2.04 5.46 -11.84
CA ARG A 99 -1.97 6.46 -12.91
C ARG A 99 -3.05 7.52 -12.76
N ALA A 100 -4.24 7.10 -12.34
CA ALA A 100 -5.34 8.03 -12.14
C ALA A 100 -5.07 9.00 -10.99
N LYS A 101 -4.43 8.53 -9.94
CA LYS A 101 -4.16 9.36 -8.77
C LYS A 101 -2.93 10.25 -8.93
N TYR A 102 -1.84 9.69 -9.45
CA TYR A 102 -0.54 10.39 -9.47
C TYR A 102 -0.14 10.88 -10.86
N GLY A 103 -0.81 10.41 -11.89
CA GLY A 103 -0.47 10.77 -13.27
C GLY A 103 0.41 9.70 -13.92
N ALA A 104 0.11 9.41 -15.19
CA ALA A 104 0.84 8.37 -15.93
C ALA A 104 2.33 8.68 -16.02
N SER A 105 2.66 9.96 -16.16
CA SER A 105 4.03 10.42 -16.28
C SER A 105 4.86 10.10 -15.05
N ASP A 106 4.30 10.41 -13.87
CA ASP A 106 4.99 10.18 -12.62
C ASP A 106 5.11 8.69 -12.31
N VAL A 107 4.06 7.92 -12.61
CA VAL A 107 4.11 6.48 -12.41
C VAL A 107 5.21 5.87 -13.28
N LYS A 108 5.29 6.29 -14.53
CA LYS A 108 6.32 5.80 -15.43
C LYS A 108 7.72 6.19 -14.96
N LYS A 109 7.84 7.38 -14.38
CA LYS A 109 9.13 7.89 -13.92
C LYS A 109 9.68 7.15 -12.72
N TYR A 110 8.81 6.80 -11.76
CA TYR A 110 9.27 6.25 -10.48
C TYR A 110 9.12 4.74 -10.35
N TYR A 111 8.36 4.10 -11.21
CA TYR A 111 8.14 2.66 -11.16
C TYR A 111 8.77 1.98 -12.35
N SER A 112 9.61 0.97 -12.09
CA SER A 112 10.36 0.31 -13.17
C SER A 112 9.81 -1.04 -13.59
N MET A 113 8.95 -1.65 -12.79
CA MET A 113 8.41 -2.98 -13.10
C MET A 113 7.00 -3.12 -12.53
N PHE A 114 6.10 -3.70 -13.31
CA PHE A 114 4.69 -3.82 -12.95
C PHE A 114 4.23 -5.28 -12.98
N ASP A 115 4.93 -6.14 -12.27
CA ASP A 115 4.59 -7.56 -12.25
C ASP A 115 3.82 -8.00 -11.02
N VAL A 116 3.80 -7.19 -9.96
CA VAL A 116 3.06 -7.50 -8.74
C VAL A 116 2.50 -6.23 -8.12
N ALA A 117 1.48 -6.40 -7.29
CA ALA A 117 0.94 -5.32 -6.46
C ALA A 117 0.58 -5.93 -5.12
N VAL A 118 0.15 -5.12 -4.18
CA VAL A 118 -0.25 -5.60 -2.86
C VAL A 118 -1.56 -4.96 -2.45
N LEU A 119 -2.48 -5.78 -1.97
CA LEU A 119 -3.68 -5.30 -1.32
C LEU A 119 -3.43 -5.38 0.19
N ALA A 120 -3.44 -4.23 0.85
CA ALA A 120 -3.30 -4.21 2.30
C ALA A 120 -4.70 -4.25 2.89
N GLN A 121 -5.04 -5.38 3.49
CA GLN A 121 -6.36 -5.62 4.04
C GLN A 121 -6.38 -5.27 5.51
N MET A 122 -7.35 -4.45 5.93
CA MET A 122 -7.46 -4.06 7.32
C MET A 122 -7.78 -5.28 8.18
N GLN A 123 -7.11 -5.37 9.32
CA GLN A 123 -7.33 -6.46 10.26
C GLN A 123 -8.38 -6.14 11.29
#